data_8d647b0e52d2879bc49448977aa6e0fb
#
_entry.id   8d647b0e52d2879bc49448977aa6e0fb
#
_cell.length_a   1.000
_cell.length_b   1.000
_cell.length_c   1.000
_cell.angle_alpha   90.00
_cell.angle_beta   90.00
_cell.angle_gamma   90.00
#
_symmetry.space_group_name_H-M   'P 1'
#
loop_
_entity.id
_entity.type
_entity.pdbx_description
1 polymer ?
#
loop_
_entity_poly.entity_id
_entity_poly.type
_entity_poly.pdbx_seq_one_letter_code
_entity_poly.pdbx_strand_id
1 'polypeptide(L)'
;PEMAEVGFGVREGAYFLGGIVLFFVLERFILWHHSHSNHEEEIHASVYLTMFGDSLHNFIDGLIIASAFLISIPLGIATTIAVIFHEIPQEVGQFAILIHGGWSKGKATLYNFLSALTAVLGAVVVVVFARDLQEAPSFLLAFAGASFIYVAMSDLIPELHKESSTRKAVIQFFWFLVGIAFMALILFLE
;
A
#
# COMPACT_ATOMS: atom_id res chain seq x y z
N PRO A 1 -10.20 -12.76 -11.01
CA PRO A 1 -11.53 -13.34 -11.30
C PRO A 1 -12.57 -12.24 -11.37
N GLU A 2 -12.79 -11.46 -10.33
CA GLU A 2 -13.84 -10.44 -10.23
C GLU A 2 -13.70 -9.34 -11.27
N MET A 3 -12.46 -8.92 -11.62
CA MET A 3 -12.23 -8.03 -12.76
C MET A 3 -12.60 -8.68 -14.09
N ALA A 4 -12.50 -10.00 -14.21
CA ALA A 4 -12.93 -10.73 -15.40
C ALA A 4 -14.46 -10.88 -15.46
N GLU A 5 -15.14 -11.02 -14.32
CA GLU A 5 -16.61 -11.09 -14.23
C GLU A 5 -17.27 -9.71 -14.45
N VAL A 6 -16.65 -8.63 -13.95
CA VAL A 6 -17.10 -7.25 -14.18
C VAL A 6 -16.75 -6.77 -15.61
N GLY A 7 -15.92 -7.53 -16.34
CA GLY A 7 -15.44 -7.19 -17.68
C GLY A 7 -14.32 -6.16 -17.64
N PHE A 8 -13.05 -6.64 -17.61
CA PHE A 8 -11.89 -5.76 -17.72
C PHE A 8 -11.85 -5.12 -19.12
N GLY A 9 -12.46 -3.96 -19.22
CA GLY A 9 -12.54 -3.19 -20.46
C GLY A 9 -11.49 -2.06 -20.51
N VAL A 10 -11.61 -1.23 -21.51
CA VAL A 10 -10.71 -0.06 -21.70
C VAL A 10 -10.81 0.92 -20.53
N ARG A 11 -11.98 1.04 -19.91
CA ARG A 11 -12.23 1.93 -18.77
C ARG A 11 -11.48 1.46 -17.51
N GLU A 12 -11.61 0.19 -17.16
CA GLU A 12 -10.93 -0.43 -16.01
C GLU A 12 -9.40 -0.42 -16.22
N GLY A 13 -8.95 -0.69 -17.44
CA GLY A 13 -7.55 -0.54 -17.84
C GLY A 13 -7.04 0.90 -17.68
N ALA A 14 -7.84 1.91 -18.03
CA ALA A 14 -7.48 3.30 -17.83
C ALA A 14 -7.40 3.67 -16.33
N TYR A 15 -8.32 3.17 -15.50
CA TYR A 15 -8.28 3.37 -14.04
C TYR A 15 -7.03 2.72 -13.43
N PHE A 16 -6.70 1.50 -13.85
CA PHE A 16 -5.50 0.80 -13.41
C PHE A 16 -4.21 1.54 -13.78
N LEU A 17 -4.06 1.93 -15.03
CA LEU A 17 -2.89 2.69 -15.50
C LEU A 17 -2.83 4.09 -14.85
N GLY A 18 -3.97 4.74 -14.70
CA GLY A 18 -4.09 6.01 -13.98
C GLY A 18 -3.66 5.89 -12.52
N GLY A 19 -4.01 4.78 -11.86
CA GLY A 19 -3.54 4.45 -10.51
C GLY A 19 -2.02 4.33 -10.44
N ILE A 20 -1.39 3.56 -11.34
CA ILE A 20 0.07 3.44 -11.40
C ILE A 20 0.73 4.82 -11.57
N VAL A 21 0.23 5.65 -12.49
CA VAL A 21 0.76 7.00 -12.71
C VAL A 21 0.59 7.87 -11.47
N LEU A 22 -0.57 7.79 -10.81
CA LEU A 22 -0.83 8.54 -9.60
C LEU A 22 0.14 8.16 -8.47
N PHE A 23 0.35 6.86 -8.22
CA PHE A 23 1.30 6.40 -7.21
C PHE A 23 2.72 6.84 -7.52
N PHE A 24 3.15 6.73 -8.77
CA PHE A 24 4.45 7.25 -9.20
C PHE A 24 4.60 8.75 -8.93
N VAL A 25 3.57 9.55 -9.22
CA VAL A 25 3.58 10.99 -8.98
C VAL A 25 3.63 11.29 -7.49
N LEU A 26 2.81 10.60 -6.67
CA LEU A 26 2.78 10.78 -5.21
C LEU A 26 4.14 10.44 -4.59
N GLU A 27 4.72 9.30 -4.94
CA GLU A 27 6.05 8.89 -4.47
C GLU A 27 7.12 9.89 -4.93
N ARG A 28 7.08 10.31 -6.21
CA ARG A 28 8.04 11.28 -6.74
C ARG A 28 7.94 12.64 -6.06
N PHE A 29 6.74 13.10 -5.70
CA PHE A 29 6.54 14.32 -4.94
C PHE A 29 7.09 14.21 -3.51
N ILE A 30 6.89 13.09 -2.85
CA ILE A 30 7.43 12.79 -1.53
C ILE A 30 8.97 12.81 -1.57
N LEU A 31 9.57 12.14 -2.55
CA LEU A 31 11.02 12.07 -2.73
C LEU A 31 11.64 13.41 -3.18
N TRP A 32 10.96 14.20 -4.01
CA TRP A 32 11.52 15.45 -4.56
C TRP A 32 11.69 16.55 -3.51
N HIS A 33 10.84 16.60 -2.50
CA HIS A 33 10.99 17.54 -1.39
C HIS A 33 12.23 17.25 -0.52
N HIS A 34 12.82 16.06 -0.60
CA HIS A 34 13.99 15.67 0.18
C HIS A 34 15.31 16.20 -0.38
N SER A 35 15.33 16.85 -1.55
CA SER A 35 16.58 17.16 -2.29
C SER A 35 17.10 18.59 -2.16
N HIS A 36 16.48 19.50 -1.40
CA HIS A 36 16.74 20.94 -1.56
C HIS A 36 16.97 21.78 -0.29
N SER A 37 17.26 21.22 0.89
CA SER A 37 17.47 21.98 2.12
C SER A 37 18.75 21.63 2.91
N ASN A 38 19.20 22.51 3.84
CA ASN A 38 20.44 22.39 4.63
C ASN A 38 20.32 21.32 5.73
N HIS A 39 21.40 20.61 6.04
CA HIS A 39 21.45 19.33 6.78
C HIS A 39 20.68 19.20 8.09
N GLU A 40 20.42 20.23 8.87
CA GLU A 40 19.70 20.10 10.16
C GLU A 40 18.21 20.43 10.05
N GLU A 41 17.82 21.41 9.24
CA GLU A 41 16.41 21.68 8.93
C GLU A 41 15.81 20.60 8.01
N GLU A 42 16.63 19.93 7.21
CA GLU A 42 16.28 18.80 6.35
C GLU A 42 15.71 17.62 7.14
N ILE A 43 16.32 17.23 8.26
CA ILE A 43 15.89 16.05 9.04
C ILE A 43 14.48 16.26 9.59
N HIS A 44 14.16 17.45 10.10
CA HIS A 44 12.84 17.73 10.65
C HIS A 44 11.75 17.81 9.56
N ALA A 45 12.04 18.48 8.44
CA ALA A 45 11.08 18.58 7.33
C ALA A 45 10.81 17.21 6.69
N SER A 46 11.85 16.37 6.52
CA SER A 46 11.72 15.03 5.96
C SER A 46 10.85 14.11 6.82
N VAL A 47 10.98 14.18 8.16
CA VAL A 47 10.17 13.39 9.10
C VAL A 47 8.67 13.68 8.95
N TYR A 48 8.27 14.96 8.90
CA TYR A 48 6.86 15.32 8.75
C TYR A 48 6.31 14.92 7.37
N LEU A 49 7.12 15.04 6.33
CA LEU A 49 6.72 14.67 4.98
C LEU A 49 6.57 13.15 4.83
N THR A 50 7.49 12.38 5.43
CA THR A 50 7.40 10.91 5.46
C THR A 50 6.15 10.47 6.23
N MET A 51 5.82 11.11 7.36
CA MET A 51 4.57 10.87 8.07
C MET A 51 3.32 11.20 7.27
N PHE A 52 3.33 12.31 6.53
CA PHE A 52 2.21 12.65 5.66
C PHE A 52 2.03 11.60 4.55
N GLY A 53 3.14 11.18 3.92
CA GLY A 53 3.16 10.12 2.92
C GLY A 53 2.61 8.81 3.46
N ASP A 54 3.05 8.40 4.63
CA ASP A 54 2.62 7.22 5.35
C ASP A 54 1.12 7.28 5.71
N SER A 55 0.66 8.40 6.25
CA SER A 55 -0.78 8.60 6.52
C SER A 55 -1.65 8.52 5.27
N LEU A 56 -1.17 9.05 4.14
CA LEU A 56 -1.86 8.96 2.86
C LEU A 56 -1.87 7.52 2.34
N HIS A 57 -0.77 6.79 2.49
CA HIS A 57 -0.67 5.39 2.13
C HIS A 57 -1.66 4.54 2.92
N ASN A 58 -1.65 4.63 4.24
CA ASN A 58 -2.60 3.96 5.11
C ASN A 58 -4.06 4.31 4.78
N PHE A 59 -4.36 5.58 4.48
CA PHE A 59 -5.69 6.00 4.06
C PHE A 59 -6.13 5.28 2.77
N ILE A 60 -5.24 5.16 1.81
CA ILE A 60 -5.48 4.44 0.55
C ILE A 60 -5.71 2.96 0.83
N ASP A 61 -4.95 2.34 1.71
CA ASP A 61 -5.14 0.95 2.10
C ASP A 61 -6.52 0.71 2.71
N GLY A 62 -6.99 1.64 3.52
CA GLY A 62 -8.36 1.61 4.01
C GLY A 62 -9.42 1.68 2.91
N LEU A 63 -9.21 2.53 1.89
CA LEU A 63 -10.07 2.58 0.70
C LEU A 63 -10.09 1.22 -0.02
N ILE A 64 -8.91 0.61 -0.20
CA ILE A 64 -8.72 -0.65 -0.90
C ILE A 64 -9.41 -1.80 -0.16
N ILE A 65 -9.13 -1.96 1.14
CA ILE A 65 -9.71 -3.01 1.98
C ILE A 65 -11.24 -2.93 1.96
N ALA A 66 -11.80 -1.75 2.22
CA ALA A 66 -13.25 -1.58 2.27
C ALA A 66 -13.90 -1.86 0.90
N SER A 67 -13.24 -1.45 -0.20
CA SER A 67 -13.73 -1.72 -1.55
C SER A 67 -13.74 -3.22 -1.86
N ALA A 68 -12.69 -3.94 -1.46
CA ALA A 68 -12.62 -5.39 -1.62
C ALA A 68 -13.74 -6.11 -0.86
N PHE A 69 -14.07 -5.68 0.37
CA PHE A 69 -15.19 -6.21 1.13
C PHE A 69 -16.57 -5.88 0.52
N LEU A 70 -16.70 -4.77 -0.19
CA LEU A 70 -17.95 -4.47 -0.92
C LEU A 70 -18.16 -5.39 -2.13
N ILE A 71 -17.09 -5.96 -2.67
CA ILE A 71 -17.16 -6.90 -3.80
C ILE A 71 -17.46 -8.30 -3.28
N SER A 72 -16.59 -8.86 -2.43
CA SER A 72 -16.79 -10.14 -1.78
C SER A 72 -16.04 -10.25 -0.44
N ILE A 73 -16.57 -11.08 0.48
CA ILE A 73 -15.90 -11.33 1.77
C ILE A 73 -14.53 -12.01 1.58
N PRO A 74 -14.38 -13.05 0.73
CA PRO A 74 -13.09 -13.67 0.48
C PRO A 74 -12.04 -12.67 -0.03
N LEU A 75 -12.40 -11.82 -1.01
CA LEU A 75 -11.51 -10.78 -1.51
C LEU A 75 -11.12 -9.78 -0.43
N GLY A 76 -12.07 -9.32 0.37
CA GLY A 76 -11.79 -8.43 1.50
C GLY A 76 -10.81 -9.02 2.50
N ILE A 77 -10.95 -10.31 2.84
CA ILE A 77 -10.03 -11.02 3.73
C ILE A 77 -8.65 -11.15 3.09
N ALA A 78 -8.56 -11.57 1.82
CA ALA A 78 -7.30 -11.71 1.11
C ALA A 78 -6.54 -10.37 1.02
N THR A 79 -7.26 -9.30 0.67
CA THR A 79 -6.73 -7.94 0.61
C THR A 79 -6.22 -7.47 1.98
N THR A 80 -7.02 -7.70 3.04
CA THR A 80 -6.60 -7.33 4.41
C THR A 80 -5.32 -8.05 4.82
N ILE A 81 -5.21 -9.35 4.53
CA ILE A 81 -4.00 -10.13 4.81
C ILE A 81 -2.79 -9.56 4.04
N ALA A 82 -2.96 -9.25 2.75
CA ALA A 82 -1.90 -8.68 1.93
C ALA A 82 -1.44 -7.33 2.46
N VAL A 83 -2.38 -6.45 2.86
CA VAL A 83 -2.08 -5.15 3.48
C VAL A 83 -1.32 -5.34 4.79
N ILE A 84 -1.77 -6.19 5.70
CA ILE A 84 -1.07 -6.43 6.97
C ILE A 84 0.38 -6.87 6.73
N PHE A 85 0.63 -7.72 5.75
CA PHE A 85 1.98 -8.22 5.47
C PHE A 85 2.95 -7.15 4.95
N HIS A 86 2.47 -6.17 4.18
CA HIS A 86 3.36 -5.08 3.76
C HIS A 86 3.41 -3.94 4.78
N GLU A 87 2.34 -3.71 5.55
CA GLU A 87 2.30 -2.68 6.59
C GLU A 87 3.27 -2.96 7.74
N ILE A 88 3.45 -4.22 8.17
CA ILE A 88 4.38 -4.53 9.27
C ILE A 88 5.81 -4.06 8.98
N PRO A 89 6.45 -4.39 7.84
CA PRO A 89 7.77 -3.84 7.48
C PRO A 89 7.77 -2.33 7.33
N GLN A 90 6.72 -1.76 6.74
CA GLN A 90 6.59 -0.32 6.49
C GLN A 90 6.53 0.46 7.79
N GLU A 91 5.65 0.09 8.73
CA GLU A 91 5.51 0.72 10.04
C GLU A 91 6.80 0.63 10.88
N VAL A 92 7.52 -0.49 10.80
CA VAL A 92 8.84 -0.64 11.45
C VAL A 92 9.86 0.32 10.81
N GLY A 93 9.86 0.45 9.49
CA GLY A 93 10.73 1.39 8.76
C GLY A 93 10.39 2.84 9.11
N GLN A 94 9.11 3.20 9.10
CA GLN A 94 8.62 4.52 9.47
C GLN A 94 9.01 4.87 10.91
N PHE A 95 8.79 3.96 11.88
CA PHE A 95 9.23 4.15 13.25
C PHE A 95 10.74 4.42 13.35
N ALA A 96 11.56 3.67 12.61
CA ALA A 96 13.01 3.87 12.58
C ALA A 96 13.39 5.26 12.03
N ILE A 97 12.71 5.74 10.97
CA ILE A 97 12.91 7.08 10.42
C ILE A 97 12.57 8.16 11.46
N LEU A 98 11.45 8.02 12.17
CA LEU A 98 11.04 8.97 13.21
C LEU A 98 12.08 9.04 14.36
N ILE A 99 12.59 7.89 14.80
CA ILE A 99 13.65 7.82 15.84
C ILE A 99 14.94 8.46 15.32
N HIS A 100 15.34 8.17 14.07
CA HIS A 100 16.54 8.75 13.46
C HIS A 100 16.41 10.27 13.30
N GLY A 101 15.19 10.75 13.03
CA GLY A 101 14.83 12.17 13.00
C GLY A 101 14.74 12.85 14.38
N GLY A 102 15.22 12.18 15.47
CA GLY A 102 15.34 12.75 16.81
C GLY A 102 14.06 12.70 17.66
N TRP A 103 13.03 11.96 17.24
CA TRP A 103 11.82 11.83 18.04
C TRP A 103 12.01 10.83 19.19
N SER A 104 11.39 11.10 20.33
CA SER A 104 11.33 10.12 21.42
C SER A 104 10.51 8.89 21.01
N LYS A 105 10.82 7.73 21.58
CA LYS A 105 10.11 6.47 21.29
C LYS A 105 8.58 6.63 21.45
N GLY A 106 8.14 7.27 22.54
CA GLY A 106 6.71 7.49 22.79
C GLY A 106 6.04 8.37 21.74
N LYS A 107 6.71 9.47 21.31
CA LYS A 107 6.22 10.33 20.25
C LYS A 107 6.16 9.56 18.92
N ALA A 108 7.24 8.87 18.55
CA ALA A 108 7.28 8.09 17.32
C ALA A 108 6.17 7.02 17.28
N THR A 109 5.99 6.23 18.35
CA THR A 109 4.91 5.24 18.43
C THR A 109 3.53 5.86 18.32
N LEU A 110 3.28 6.98 18.99
CA LEU A 110 1.97 7.64 18.95
C LEU A 110 1.63 8.10 17.54
N TYR A 111 2.57 8.74 16.86
CA TYR A 111 2.32 9.29 15.53
C TYR A 111 2.25 8.18 14.46
N ASN A 112 3.05 7.12 14.58
CA ASN A 112 2.93 5.92 13.75
C ASN A 112 1.53 5.29 13.90
N PHE A 113 1.04 5.16 15.12
CA PHE A 113 -0.32 4.68 15.38
C PHE A 113 -1.40 5.61 14.82
N LEU A 114 -1.22 6.93 14.93
CA LEU A 114 -2.18 7.91 14.36
C LEU A 114 -2.18 7.86 12.83
N SER A 115 -1.02 7.63 12.21
CA SER A 115 -0.90 7.41 10.78
C SER A 115 -1.69 6.16 10.36
N ALA A 116 -1.46 5.03 11.00
CA ALA A 116 -2.19 3.78 10.76
C ALA A 116 -3.72 3.93 10.88
N LEU A 117 -4.21 4.78 11.81
CA LEU A 117 -5.64 5.04 11.96
C LEU A 117 -6.28 5.74 10.74
N THR A 118 -5.49 6.32 9.85
CA THR A 118 -6.04 6.90 8.61
C THR A 118 -6.63 5.84 7.68
N ALA A 119 -6.22 4.56 7.81
CA ALA A 119 -6.86 3.45 7.13
C ALA A 119 -8.35 3.31 7.50
N VAL A 120 -8.69 3.55 8.77
CA VAL A 120 -10.10 3.55 9.21
C VAL A 120 -10.87 4.67 8.52
N LEU A 121 -10.26 5.86 8.38
CA LEU A 121 -10.89 6.97 7.66
C LEU A 121 -11.12 6.63 6.18
N GLY A 122 -10.14 5.99 5.52
CA GLY A 122 -10.29 5.50 4.15
C GLY A 122 -11.44 4.50 4.01
N ALA A 123 -11.51 3.53 4.91
CA ALA A 123 -12.61 2.56 4.92
C ALA A 123 -13.97 3.23 5.14
N VAL A 124 -14.09 4.18 6.06
CA VAL A 124 -15.32 4.94 6.31
C VAL A 124 -15.75 5.73 5.07
N VAL A 125 -14.82 6.35 4.36
CA VAL A 125 -15.11 7.07 3.10
C VAL A 125 -15.76 6.13 2.09
N VAL A 126 -15.22 4.93 1.87
CA VAL A 126 -15.82 3.95 0.95
C VAL A 126 -17.22 3.56 1.40
N VAL A 127 -17.39 3.22 2.67
CA VAL A 127 -18.71 2.78 3.19
C VAL A 127 -19.77 3.88 3.08
N VAL A 128 -19.39 5.14 3.30
CA VAL A 128 -20.32 6.28 3.24
C VAL A 128 -20.69 6.64 1.80
N PHE A 129 -19.70 6.69 0.90
CA PHE A 129 -19.88 7.22 -0.46
C PHE A 129 -20.12 6.15 -1.53
N ALA A 130 -19.74 4.89 -1.28
CA ALA A 130 -19.89 3.83 -2.30
C ALA A 130 -21.35 3.48 -2.62
N ARG A 131 -22.31 3.82 -1.74
CA ARG A 131 -23.74 3.63 -2.01
C ARG A 131 -24.26 4.53 -3.13
N ASP A 132 -23.63 5.69 -3.32
CA ASP A 132 -24.04 6.70 -4.31
C ASP A 132 -23.30 6.57 -5.65
N LEU A 133 -22.23 5.74 -5.70
CA LEU A 133 -21.39 5.56 -6.87
C LEU A 133 -21.53 4.12 -7.40
N GLN A 134 -22.44 3.90 -8.35
CA GLN A 134 -22.65 2.58 -8.96
C GLN A 134 -21.40 1.97 -9.62
N GLU A 135 -20.41 2.80 -9.95
CA GLU A 135 -19.16 2.39 -10.59
C GLU A 135 -17.95 2.39 -9.62
N ALA A 136 -18.13 2.81 -8.38
CA ALA A 136 -17.05 2.90 -7.40
C ALA A 136 -16.31 1.57 -7.18
N PRO A 137 -16.98 0.41 -7.06
CA PRO A 137 -16.28 -0.86 -6.86
C PRO A 137 -15.27 -1.18 -7.95
N SER A 138 -15.63 -1.00 -9.23
CA SER A 138 -14.73 -1.28 -10.36
C SER A 138 -13.54 -0.33 -10.41
N PHE A 139 -13.77 0.97 -10.14
CA PHE A 139 -12.68 1.95 -10.04
C PHE A 139 -11.74 1.61 -8.88
N LEU A 140 -12.30 1.35 -7.70
CA LEU A 140 -11.53 1.08 -6.50
C LEU A 140 -10.77 -0.24 -6.59
N LEU A 141 -11.33 -1.27 -7.23
CA LEU A 141 -10.66 -2.53 -7.50
C LEU A 141 -9.47 -2.35 -8.46
N ALA A 142 -9.67 -1.60 -9.56
CA ALA A 142 -8.59 -1.30 -10.50
C ALA A 142 -7.48 -0.47 -9.83
N PHE A 143 -7.86 0.48 -8.99
CA PHE A 143 -6.94 1.32 -8.23
C PHE A 143 -6.16 0.49 -7.17
N ALA A 144 -6.84 -0.43 -6.47
CA ALA A 144 -6.23 -1.38 -5.55
C ALA A 144 -5.18 -2.26 -6.25
N GLY A 145 -5.55 -2.86 -7.38
CA GLY A 145 -4.62 -3.65 -8.18
C GLY A 145 -3.41 -2.85 -8.64
N ALA A 146 -3.60 -1.58 -9.03
CA ALA A 146 -2.52 -0.67 -9.40
C ALA A 146 -1.58 -0.39 -8.21
N SER A 147 -2.13 -0.15 -7.01
CA SER A 147 -1.37 0.06 -5.78
C SER A 147 -0.47 -1.15 -5.46
N PHE A 148 -1.06 -2.34 -5.40
CA PHE A 148 -0.29 -3.56 -5.10
C PHE A 148 0.82 -3.82 -6.11
N ILE A 149 0.55 -3.64 -7.40
CA ILE A 149 1.58 -3.80 -8.44
C ILE A 149 2.65 -2.72 -8.28
N TYR A 150 2.25 -1.48 -8.00
CA TYR A 150 3.19 -0.38 -7.84
C TYR A 150 4.14 -0.64 -6.66
N VAL A 151 3.62 -0.91 -5.45
CA VAL A 151 4.40 -1.22 -4.25
C VAL A 151 5.29 -2.46 -4.45
N ALA A 152 4.75 -3.51 -5.09
CA ALA A 152 5.54 -4.70 -5.35
C ALA A 152 6.75 -4.41 -6.26
N MET A 153 6.59 -3.56 -7.28
CA MET A 153 7.63 -3.25 -8.25
C MET A 153 8.58 -2.15 -7.79
N SER A 154 8.10 -1.14 -7.06
CA SER A 154 8.93 -0.02 -6.59
C SER A 154 9.74 -0.37 -5.33
N ASP A 155 9.15 -1.12 -4.41
CA ASP A 155 9.70 -1.33 -3.08
C ASP A 155 10.11 -2.79 -2.82
N LEU A 156 9.16 -3.72 -2.93
CA LEU A 156 9.40 -5.10 -2.48
C LEU A 156 10.37 -5.86 -3.37
N ILE A 157 10.23 -5.81 -4.69
CA ILE A 157 11.13 -6.52 -5.61
C ILE A 157 12.55 -5.96 -5.56
N PRO A 158 12.79 -4.63 -5.60
CA PRO A 158 14.13 -4.08 -5.41
C PRO A 158 14.75 -4.44 -4.06
N GLU A 159 13.98 -4.49 -2.96
CA GLU A 159 14.48 -4.90 -1.65
C GLU A 159 14.94 -6.37 -1.65
N LEU A 160 14.15 -7.26 -2.27
CA LEU A 160 14.53 -8.68 -2.42
C LEU A 160 15.83 -8.84 -3.22
N HIS A 161 16.08 -7.99 -4.21
CA HIS A 161 17.30 -8.03 -5.04
C HIS A 161 18.57 -7.54 -4.32
N LYS A 162 18.47 -6.86 -3.18
CA LYS A 162 19.63 -6.47 -2.37
C LYS A 162 20.32 -7.66 -1.69
N GLU A 163 19.62 -8.79 -1.54
CA GLU A 163 20.19 -9.97 -0.90
C GLU A 163 21.19 -10.68 -1.83
N SER A 164 22.44 -10.72 -1.41
CA SER A 164 23.54 -11.34 -2.17
C SER A 164 23.78 -12.84 -1.87
N SER A 165 23.19 -13.35 -0.79
CA SER A 165 23.35 -14.74 -0.38
C SER A 165 22.43 -15.67 -1.18
N THR A 166 23.00 -16.60 -1.96
CA THR A 166 22.24 -17.59 -2.73
C THR A 166 21.26 -18.39 -1.86
N ARG A 167 21.65 -18.76 -0.64
CA ARG A 167 20.78 -19.51 0.29
C ARG A 167 19.54 -18.70 0.66
N LYS A 168 19.71 -17.41 0.96
CA LYS A 168 18.59 -16.55 1.32
C LYS A 168 17.73 -16.24 0.09
N ALA A 169 18.33 -16.03 -1.07
CA ALA A 169 17.61 -15.84 -2.33
C ALA A 169 16.70 -17.05 -2.67
N VAL A 170 17.17 -18.28 -2.45
CA VAL A 170 16.36 -19.49 -2.63
C VAL A 170 15.20 -19.53 -1.63
N ILE A 171 15.42 -19.15 -0.37
CA ILE A 171 14.36 -19.07 0.64
C ILE A 171 13.31 -17.99 0.27
N GLN A 172 13.75 -16.82 -0.20
CA GLN A 172 12.87 -15.76 -0.69
C GLN A 172 12.03 -16.24 -1.89
N PHE A 173 12.66 -16.91 -2.85
CA PHE A 173 11.96 -17.47 -4.01
C PHE A 173 10.93 -18.53 -3.60
N PHE A 174 11.25 -19.39 -2.63
CA PHE A 174 10.30 -20.36 -2.09
C PHE A 174 9.07 -19.66 -1.48
N TRP A 175 9.25 -18.63 -0.64
CA TRP A 175 8.15 -17.90 -0.05
C TRP A 175 7.35 -17.09 -1.07
N PHE A 176 7.99 -16.58 -2.10
CA PHE A 176 7.33 -15.94 -3.23
C PHE A 176 6.37 -16.91 -3.95
N LEU A 177 6.82 -18.14 -4.22
CA LEU A 177 5.97 -19.19 -4.81
C LEU A 177 4.83 -19.61 -3.88
N VAL A 178 5.09 -19.68 -2.56
CA VAL A 178 4.03 -19.96 -1.57
C VAL A 178 2.97 -18.85 -1.60
N GLY A 179 3.35 -17.57 -1.70
CA GLY A 179 2.42 -16.46 -1.85
C GLY A 179 1.55 -16.59 -3.11
N ILE A 180 2.17 -16.88 -4.25
CA ILE A 180 1.43 -17.11 -5.52
C ILE A 180 0.46 -18.28 -5.38
N ALA A 181 0.92 -19.41 -4.81
CA ALA A 181 0.08 -20.59 -4.61
C ALA A 181 -1.10 -20.30 -3.67
N PHE A 182 -0.88 -19.53 -2.61
CA PHE A 182 -1.93 -19.12 -1.69
C PHE A 182 -2.98 -18.23 -2.39
N MET A 183 -2.55 -17.26 -3.18
CA MET A 183 -3.48 -16.42 -3.96
C MET A 183 -4.25 -17.28 -4.99
N ALA A 184 -3.57 -18.20 -5.68
CA ALA A 184 -4.22 -19.11 -6.61
C ALA A 184 -5.24 -20.01 -5.91
N LEU A 185 -4.95 -20.48 -4.68
CA LEU A 185 -5.90 -21.28 -3.90
C LEU A 185 -7.18 -20.52 -3.55
N ILE A 186 -7.07 -19.23 -3.18
CA ILE A 186 -8.23 -18.38 -2.92
C ILE A 186 -9.14 -18.32 -4.15
N LEU A 187 -8.56 -18.22 -5.37
CA LEU A 187 -9.30 -18.22 -6.63
C LEU A 187 -10.12 -19.49 -6.89
N PHE A 188 -9.72 -20.62 -6.32
CA PHE A 188 -10.45 -21.90 -6.46
C PHE A 188 -11.52 -22.10 -5.36
N LEU A 189 -11.52 -21.24 -4.33
CA LEU A 189 -12.48 -21.32 -3.23
C LEU A 189 -13.70 -20.37 -3.42
N GLU A 190 -13.62 -19.50 -4.42
CA GLU A 190 -14.72 -18.66 -4.92
C GLU A 190 -15.49 -19.35 -6.05
#